data_611b246b4f129037801f76a57ffa79da
#
_entry.id   611b246b4f129037801f76a57ffa79da
#
_cell.length_a   1.000
_cell.length_b   1.000
_cell.length_c   1.000
_cell.angle_alpha   90.00
_cell.angle_beta   90.00
_cell.angle_gamma   90.00
#
_symmetry.space_group_name_H-M   'P 1'
#
loop_
_entity.id
_entity.type
_entity.pdbx_description
1 polymer ?
#
loop_
_entity_poly.entity_id
_entity_poly.type
_entity_poly.pdbx_seq_one_letter_code
_entity_poly.pdbx_strand_id
1 'polypeptide(L)'
;MGLDVGVIFGGRHEYDKTHTICTWQSLDSISKKSKKNPEAIAIDEIIKDTVAVIVDECHGMKADVLKSMMQGPLAKIPIRWGLTGTIPKEDFNFFALKTSIGDVVGQVTAKELQDKGLLAQCEVNILQLKDWGVYSNYQSEMKYLTGDIARLEQVARIFESITENGNVLLLVNYVKTGKLLEEMIPNSVFLSGKDKDDXRKEEYARAXSEDXIVIIATYGIAAVGLNIPRIFNLGLFEPGKSFVRVIQSIGRGLRLATDKDHVSIWDITSTCKYAKRHLTQRKKFYKEVQYKFKITKIDRD
;
A
#
# COMPACT_ATOMS: atom_id res chain seq x y z
N MET A 1 -11.67 21.96 3.76
CA MET A 1 -12.12 22.22 5.13
C MET A 1 -10.95 22.78 5.91
N GLY A 2 -11.18 23.90 6.61
CA GLY A 2 -10.13 24.50 7.44
C GLY A 2 -10.15 23.99 8.86
N LEU A 3 -9.80 22.73 9.06
CA LEU A 3 -9.75 22.13 10.40
C LEU A 3 -8.43 22.48 11.10
N ASP A 4 -8.52 22.82 12.37
CA ASP A 4 -7.34 23.04 13.21
C ASP A 4 -6.90 21.68 13.77
N VAL A 5 -5.83 21.15 13.18
CA VAL A 5 -5.37 19.78 13.45
C VAL A 5 -4.01 19.80 14.13
N GLY A 6 -3.92 19.10 15.27
CA GLY A 6 -2.65 18.86 15.96
C GLY A 6 -2.04 17.53 15.54
N VAL A 7 -0.74 17.40 15.79
CA VAL A 7 0.01 16.19 15.43
C VAL A 7 0.83 15.69 16.63
N ILE A 8 0.72 14.40 16.93
CA ILE A 8 1.56 13.73 17.92
C ILE A 8 2.35 12.64 17.20
N PHE A 9 3.55 13.00 16.75
CA PHE A 9 4.39 12.10 15.94
C PHE A 9 5.78 12.73 15.79
N GLY A 10 6.83 11.91 15.86
CA GLY A 10 8.19 12.32 15.53
C GLY A 10 8.72 13.52 16.30
N GLY A 11 8.39 13.61 17.58
CA GLY A 11 8.83 14.72 18.42
C GLY A 11 7.85 15.90 18.46
N ARG A 12 6.86 15.93 17.58
CA ARG A 12 5.77 16.92 17.64
C ARG A 12 4.74 16.48 18.69
N HIS A 13 4.33 17.40 19.54
CA HIS A 13 3.38 17.14 20.62
C HIS A 13 2.37 18.29 20.69
N GLU A 14 1.38 18.27 19.81
CA GLU A 14 0.36 19.33 19.69
C GLU A 14 -0.98 18.79 20.22
N TYR A 15 -1.31 19.13 21.46
CA TYR A 15 -2.47 18.57 22.16
C TYR A 15 -3.72 19.46 22.14
N ASP A 16 -3.56 20.77 22.03
CA ASP A 16 -4.64 21.74 22.21
C ASP A 16 -5.38 22.05 20.93
N LYS A 17 -5.78 21.03 20.20
CA LYS A 17 -6.51 21.18 18.94
C LYS A 17 -7.81 20.39 18.99
N THR A 18 -8.78 20.82 18.18
CA THR A 18 -10.07 20.12 18.09
C THR A 18 -9.93 18.73 17.48
N HIS A 19 -8.92 18.55 16.61
CA HIS A 19 -8.63 17.27 15.96
C HIS A 19 -7.15 16.99 16.13
N THR A 20 -6.79 15.75 16.46
CA THR A 20 -5.39 15.36 16.61
C THR A 20 -5.12 14.10 15.82
N ILE A 21 -4.08 14.12 15.02
CA ILE A 21 -3.58 12.94 14.31
C ILE A 21 -2.35 12.45 15.06
N CYS A 22 -2.33 11.17 15.41
CA CYS A 22 -1.22 10.60 16.17
C CYS A 22 -0.94 9.16 15.69
N THR A 23 0.30 8.73 15.89
CA THR A 23 0.63 7.33 15.70
C THR A 23 0.41 6.58 17.00
N TRP A 24 -0.03 5.32 16.90
CA TRP A 24 -0.23 4.50 18.09
C TRP A 24 1.08 4.33 18.89
N GLN A 25 2.23 4.31 18.18
CA GLN A 25 3.54 4.21 18.82
C GLN A 25 3.80 5.42 19.72
N SER A 26 3.45 6.62 19.25
CA SER A 26 3.63 7.84 20.04
C SER A 26 2.71 7.84 21.26
N LEU A 27 1.46 7.43 21.12
CA LEU A 27 0.53 7.32 22.25
C LEU A 27 0.99 6.28 23.28
N ASP A 28 1.45 5.12 22.82
CA ASP A 28 1.98 4.08 23.70
C ASP A 28 3.21 4.57 24.46
N SER A 29 4.09 5.29 23.78
CA SER A 29 5.29 5.89 24.41
C SER A 29 4.90 6.89 25.50
N ILE A 30 3.92 7.77 25.21
CA ILE A 30 3.43 8.74 26.18
C ILE A 30 2.83 8.01 27.39
N SER A 31 2.00 6.99 27.15
CA SER A 31 1.38 6.21 28.21
C SER A 31 2.43 5.55 29.12
N LYS A 32 3.49 5.01 28.53
CA LYS A 32 4.57 4.36 29.28
C LYS A 32 5.42 5.37 30.05
N LYS A 33 5.71 6.53 29.47
CA LYS A 33 6.50 7.59 30.11
C LYS A 33 5.76 8.16 31.32
N SER A 34 4.47 8.42 31.19
CA SER A 34 3.68 9.00 32.28
C SER A 34 3.57 8.06 33.47
N LYS A 35 3.62 6.75 33.24
CA LYS A 35 3.62 5.77 34.35
C LYS A 35 4.94 5.76 35.14
N LYS A 36 6.03 6.16 34.49
CA LYS A 36 7.37 6.14 35.11
C LYS A 36 7.81 7.50 35.65
N ASN A 37 7.24 8.58 35.11
CA ASN A 37 7.61 9.94 35.49
C ASN A 37 6.36 10.76 35.75
N PRO A 38 6.09 11.10 37.02
CA PRO A 38 4.91 11.90 37.39
C PRO A 38 4.88 13.30 36.77
N GLU A 39 6.02 13.82 36.34
CA GLU A 39 6.09 15.14 35.70
C GLU A 39 5.76 15.09 34.18
N ALA A 40 5.77 13.89 33.60
CA ALA A 40 5.41 13.75 32.19
C ALA A 40 3.91 13.91 32.02
N ILE A 41 3.48 14.50 30.90
CA ILE A 41 2.06 14.67 30.62
C ILE A 41 1.39 13.29 30.54
N ALA A 42 0.29 13.15 31.23
CA ALA A 42 -0.47 11.90 31.26
C ALA A 42 -1.36 11.80 30.01
N ILE A 43 -1.52 10.58 29.51
CA ILE A 43 -2.40 10.35 28.36
C ILE A 43 -3.84 10.79 28.69
N ASP A 44 -4.26 10.63 29.94
CA ASP A 44 -5.59 11.05 30.40
C ASP A 44 -5.82 12.55 30.23
N GLU A 45 -4.77 13.37 30.38
CA GLU A 45 -4.87 14.81 30.15
C GLU A 45 -5.02 15.14 28.66
N ILE A 46 -4.32 14.40 27.81
CA ILE A 46 -4.38 14.59 26.36
C ILE A 46 -5.80 14.31 25.85
N ILE A 47 -6.43 13.25 26.37
CA ILE A 47 -7.69 12.75 25.84
C ILE A 47 -8.93 13.17 26.65
N LYS A 48 -8.78 13.96 27.71
CA LYS A 48 -9.88 14.27 28.67
C LYS A 48 -11.17 14.78 28.02
N ASP A 49 -11.04 15.56 26.96
CA ASP A 49 -12.18 16.14 26.24
C ASP A 49 -12.45 15.46 24.89
N THR A 50 -11.78 14.34 24.63
CA THR A 50 -11.93 13.61 23.38
C THR A 50 -13.24 12.83 23.37
N VAL A 51 -14.07 13.07 22.35
CA VAL A 51 -15.38 12.40 22.20
C VAL A 51 -15.33 11.24 21.21
N ALA A 52 -14.31 11.20 20.35
CA ALA A 52 -14.22 10.16 19.32
C ALA A 52 -12.76 9.78 19.04
N VAL A 53 -12.53 8.51 18.81
CA VAL A 53 -11.25 8.00 18.31
C VAL A 53 -11.50 7.15 17.07
N ILE A 54 -10.72 7.41 16.02
CA ILE A 54 -10.79 6.66 14.77
C ILE A 54 -9.42 6.00 14.56
N VAL A 55 -9.42 4.68 14.45
CA VAL A 55 -8.18 3.90 14.23
C VAL A 55 -8.14 3.48 12.77
N ASP A 56 -7.27 4.11 12.00
CA ASP A 56 -7.08 3.76 10.59
C ASP A 56 -6.15 2.54 10.49
N GLU A 57 -6.40 1.70 9.51
CA GLU A 57 -5.68 0.43 9.29
C GLU A 57 -5.63 -0.41 10.59
N CYS A 58 -6.77 -0.51 11.24
CA CYS A 58 -6.84 -1.13 12.56
C CYS A 58 -6.40 -2.60 12.58
N HIS A 59 -6.44 -3.28 11.43
CA HIS A 59 -5.94 -4.66 11.31
C HIS A 59 -4.41 -4.74 11.47
N GLY A 60 -3.70 -3.66 11.16
CA GLY A 60 -2.23 -3.64 11.20
C GLY A 60 -1.64 -3.41 12.57
N MET A 61 -2.46 -3.01 13.54
CA MET A 61 -2.01 -2.80 14.91
C MET A 61 -1.94 -4.17 15.61
N LYS A 62 -0.86 -4.41 16.32
CA LYS A 62 -0.73 -5.66 17.08
C LYS A 62 -1.89 -5.78 18.05
N ALA A 63 -2.50 -6.96 18.11
CA ALA A 63 -3.68 -7.18 18.94
C ALA A 63 -3.47 -6.74 20.39
N ASP A 64 -2.32 -7.07 20.97
CA ASP A 64 -2.01 -6.72 22.36
C ASP A 64 -1.92 -5.20 22.56
N VAL A 65 -1.32 -4.48 21.61
CA VAL A 65 -1.17 -3.02 21.71
C VAL A 65 -2.53 -2.34 21.54
N LEU A 66 -3.30 -2.76 20.50
CA LEU A 66 -4.64 -2.21 20.27
C LEU A 66 -5.53 -2.46 21.49
N LYS A 67 -5.52 -3.68 21.99
CA LYS A 67 -6.30 -4.06 23.16
C LYS A 67 -5.89 -3.22 24.39
N SER A 68 -4.59 -3.10 24.63
CA SER A 68 -4.05 -2.35 25.75
C SER A 68 -4.45 -0.87 25.70
N MET A 69 -4.39 -0.26 24.52
CA MET A 69 -4.75 1.15 24.35
C MET A 69 -6.26 1.37 24.42
N MET A 70 -7.02 0.56 23.70
CA MET A 70 -8.48 0.75 23.57
C MET A 70 -9.25 0.34 24.82
N GLN A 71 -8.77 -0.68 25.54
CA GLN A 71 -9.40 -1.14 26.80
C GLN A 71 -8.78 -0.45 28.03
N GLY A 72 -7.68 0.25 27.86
CA GLY A 72 -7.00 1.02 28.89
C GLY A 72 -7.28 2.51 28.79
N PRO A 73 -6.27 3.31 28.40
CA PRO A 73 -6.41 4.79 28.41
C PRO A 73 -7.57 5.30 27.56
N LEU A 74 -7.85 4.68 26.42
CA LEU A 74 -8.87 5.15 25.49
C LEU A 74 -10.27 4.56 25.78
N ALA A 75 -10.41 3.76 26.83
CA ALA A 75 -11.67 3.09 27.15
C ALA A 75 -12.82 4.05 27.45
N LYS A 76 -12.49 5.26 27.93
CA LYS A 76 -13.50 6.27 28.32
C LYS A 76 -14.04 7.06 27.11
N ILE A 77 -13.40 6.94 25.94
CA ILE A 77 -13.85 7.68 24.76
C ILE A 77 -15.13 7.01 24.22
N PRO A 78 -16.25 7.75 24.15
CA PRO A 78 -17.52 7.09 23.84
C PRO A 78 -17.68 6.62 22.42
N ILE A 79 -17.09 7.31 21.43
CA ILE A 79 -17.18 6.93 20.02
C ILE A 79 -15.84 6.33 19.59
N ARG A 80 -15.86 5.06 19.17
CA ARG A 80 -14.66 4.35 18.76
C ARG A 80 -14.92 3.66 17.44
N TRP A 81 -14.21 4.08 16.40
CA TRP A 81 -14.36 3.53 15.05
C TRP A 81 -13.02 2.95 14.58
N GLY A 82 -13.09 1.82 13.90
CA GLY A 82 -11.95 1.23 13.22
C GLY A 82 -12.22 1.21 11.73
N LEU A 83 -11.21 1.58 10.95
CA LEU A 83 -11.24 1.51 9.50
C LEU A 83 -10.20 0.51 9.03
N THR A 84 -10.56 -0.37 8.09
CA THR A 84 -9.60 -1.32 7.53
C THR A 84 -10.07 -1.81 6.16
N GLY A 85 -9.12 -2.00 5.26
CA GLY A 85 -9.38 -2.65 3.99
C GLY A 85 -9.36 -4.17 4.09
N THR A 86 -8.90 -4.73 5.23
CA THR A 86 -8.81 -6.18 5.43
C THR A 86 -9.22 -6.55 6.85
N ILE A 87 -10.24 -7.36 6.96
CA ILE A 87 -10.64 -7.91 8.26
C ILE A 87 -9.79 -9.18 8.47
N PRO A 88 -9.11 -9.30 9.63
CA PRO A 88 -8.32 -10.51 9.90
C PRO A 88 -9.20 -11.76 9.85
N LYS A 89 -8.69 -12.79 9.21
CA LYS A 89 -9.40 -14.08 9.10
C LYS A 89 -9.12 -15.00 10.28
N GLU A 90 -8.04 -14.73 11.01
CA GLU A 90 -7.70 -15.51 12.19
C GLU A 90 -8.58 -15.09 13.36
N ASP A 91 -9.23 -16.05 13.98
CA ASP A 91 -10.20 -15.81 15.06
C ASP A 91 -9.64 -14.93 16.19
N PHE A 92 -8.40 -15.19 16.58
CA PHE A 92 -7.77 -14.42 17.68
C PHE A 92 -7.66 -12.93 17.34
N ASN A 93 -7.18 -12.63 16.13
CA ASN A 93 -6.99 -11.24 15.71
C ASN A 93 -8.33 -10.53 15.50
N PHE A 94 -9.30 -11.24 14.93
CA PHE A 94 -10.65 -10.72 14.75
C PHE A 94 -11.31 -10.44 16.12
N PHE A 95 -11.14 -11.36 17.05
CA PHE A 95 -11.68 -11.21 18.42
C PHE A 95 -11.08 -9.99 19.11
N ALA A 96 -9.77 -9.76 18.96
CA ALA A 96 -9.10 -8.60 19.54
C ALA A 96 -9.68 -7.28 18.99
N LEU A 97 -9.94 -7.22 17.69
CA LEU A 97 -10.57 -6.05 17.07
C LEU A 97 -12.00 -5.86 17.62
N LYS A 98 -12.75 -6.93 17.69
CA LYS A 98 -14.14 -6.89 18.14
C LYS A 98 -14.24 -6.41 19.60
N THR A 99 -13.37 -6.88 20.48
CA THR A 99 -13.38 -6.49 21.88
C THR A 99 -12.81 -5.08 22.12
N SER A 100 -11.97 -4.60 21.20
CA SER A 100 -11.32 -3.28 21.35
C SER A 100 -12.13 -2.16 20.70
N ILE A 101 -12.78 -2.44 19.58
CA ILE A 101 -13.49 -1.43 18.79
C ILE A 101 -14.97 -1.76 18.67
N GLY A 102 -15.31 -2.98 18.26
CA GLY A 102 -16.70 -3.39 18.09
C GLY A 102 -16.88 -4.28 16.85
N ASP A 103 -18.13 -4.57 16.55
CA ASP A 103 -18.50 -5.36 15.38
C ASP A 103 -18.35 -4.57 14.09
N VAL A 104 -18.28 -5.30 12.97
CA VAL A 104 -18.30 -4.69 11.63
C VAL A 104 -19.71 -4.09 11.41
N VAL A 105 -19.76 -2.78 11.23
CA VAL A 105 -21.03 -2.06 11.08
C VAL A 105 -21.28 -1.60 9.64
N GLY A 106 -20.27 -1.71 8.77
CA GLY A 106 -20.43 -1.34 7.36
C GLY A 106 -19.26 -1.84 6.55
N GLN A 107 -19.51 -2.04 5.27
CA GLN A 107 -18.51 -2.44 4.32
C GLN A 107 -18.80 -1.79 2.98
N VAL A 108 -17.75 -1.27 2.32
CA VAL A 108 -17.85 -0.70 0.99
C VAL A 108 -16.83 -1.41 0.11
N THR A 109 -17.26 -1.96 -1.00
CA THR A 109 -16.36 -2.68 -1.91
C THR A 109 -15.70 -1.72 -2.90
N ALA A 110 -14.58 -2.15 -3.48
CA ALA A 110 -13.91 -1.40 -4.54
C ALA A 110 -14.87 -1.20 -5.72
N LYS A 111 -15.69 -2.22 -6.03
CA LYS A 111 -16.67 -2.15 -7.10
C LYS A 111 -17.70 -1.04 -6.86
N GLU A 112 -18.21 -0.93 -5.63
CA GLU A 112 -19.14 0.15 -5.28
C GLU A 112 -18.52 1.53 -5.45
N LEU A 113 -17.24 1.66 -5.09
CA LEU A 113 -16.51 2.93 -5.25
C LEU A 113 -16.27 3.27 -6.72
N GLN A 114 -15.98 2.26 -7.55
CA GLN A 114 -15.85 2.42 -8.99
C GLN A 114 -17.20 2.85 -9.62
N ASP A 115 -18.27 2.18 -9.24
CA ASP A 115 -19.61 2.47 -9.77
C ASP A 115 -20.06 3.90 -9.41
N LYS A 116 -19.60 4.41 -8.26
CA LYS A 116 -19.89 5.78 -7.81
C LYS A 116 -18.92 6.81 -8.39
N GLY A 117 -17.95 6.38 -9.21
CA GLY A 117 -16.94 7.26 -9.78
C GLY A 117 -15.93 7.79 -8.78
N LEU A 118 -15.82 7.14 -7.62
CA LEU A 118 -14.87 7.53 -6.57
C LEU A 118 -13.54 6.80 -6.68
N LEU A 119 -13.48 5.75 -7.49
CA LEU A 119 -12.29 4.97 -7.78
C LEU A 119 -12.24 4.69 -9.28
N ALA A 120 -11.06 4.71 -9.86
CA ALA A 120 -10.89 4.39 -11.27
C ALA A 120 -11.28 2.93 -11.52
N GLN A 121 -11.80 2.65 -12.69
CA GLN A 121 -12.06 1.28 -13.15
C GLN A 121 -10.71 0.60 -13.39
N CYS A 122 -10.57 -0.66 -12.98
CA CYS A 122 -9.32 -1.40 -13.12
C CYS A 122 -9.52 -2.66 -13.94
N GLU A 123 -8.60 -2.89 -14.85
CA GLU A 123 -8.48 -4.10 -15.65
C GLU A 123 -7.10 -4.71 -15.37
N VAL A 124 -7.04 -6.02 -15.16
CA VAL A 124 -5.78 -6.68 -14.81
C VAL A 124 -5.30 -7.52 -15.98
N ASN A 125 -4.10 -7.23 -16.45
CA ASN A 125 -3.40 -8.02 -17.46
C ASN A 125 -2.30 -8.80 -16.77
N ILE A 126 -2.48 -10.10 -16.61
CA ILE A 126 -1.48 -10.97 -16.01
C ILE A 126 -0.58 -11.48 -17.14
N LEU A 127 0.68 -11.07 -17.10
CA LEU A 127 1.70 -11.50 -18.08
C LEU A 127 2.59 -12.52 -17.40
N GLN A 128 2.44 -13.79 -17.78
CA GLN A 128 3.15 -14.90 -17.12
C GLN A 128 4.30 -15.34 -18.03
N LEU A 129 5.53 -15.00 -17.64
CA LEU A 129 6.74 -15.38 -18.36
C LEU A 129 7.01 -16.87 -18.18
N LYS A 130 7.28 -17.57 -19.25
CA LYS A 130 7.59 -19.00 -19.24
C LYS A 130 9.05 -19.20 -18.83
N ASP A 131 9.27 -19.41 -17.55
CA ASP A 131 10.59 -19.69 -16.99
C ASP A 131 10.73 -21.18 -16.75
N TRP A 132 11.89 -21.75 -16.99
CA TRP A 132 12.11 -23.19 -16.87
C TRP A 132 12.87 -23.60 -15.61
N GLY A 133 13.29 -22.64 -14.79
CA GLY A 133 14.06 -22.94 -13.59
C GLY A 133 13.25 -23.65 -12.53
N VAL A 134 13.90 -24.56 -11.81
CA VAL A 134 13.35 -25.20 -10.63
C VAL A 134 14.20 -24.80 -9.42
N TYR A 135 13.56 -24.26 -8.41
CA TYR A 135 14.26 -23.67 -7.27
C TYR A 135 13.82 -24.36 -5.97
N SER A 136 14.79 -24.57 -5.08
CA SER A 136 14.58 -25.35 -3.85
C SER A 136 13.67 -24.61 -2.85
N ASN A 137 13.66 -23.27 -2.88
CA ASN A 137 12.86 -22.48 -1.95
C ASN A 137 12.45 -21.16 -2.59
N TYR A 138 11.58 -20.44 -1.88
CA TYR A 138 11.04 -19.17 -2.34
C TYR A 138 12.13 -18.13 -2.58
N GLN A 139 13.11 -18.04 -1.68
CA GLN A 139 14.16 -17.02 -1.78
C GLN A 139 15.02 -17.22 -3.03
N SER A 140 15.40 -18.46 -3.34
CA SER A 140 16.21 -18.73 -4.53
C SER A 140 15.43 -18.47 -5.83
N GLU A 141 14.13 -18.80 -5.85
CA GLU A 141 13.28 -18.47 -6.99
C GLU A 141 13.18 -16.95 -7.18
N MET A 142 12.91 -16.21 -6.10
CA MET A 142 12.79 -14.74 -6.16
C MET A 142 14.10 -14.09 -6.58
N LYS A 143 15.24 -14.62 -6.13
CA LYS A 143 16.55 -14.12 -6.53
C LYS A 143 16.72 -14.20 -8.06
N TYR A 144 16.32 -15.33 -8.63
CA TYR A 144 16.33 -15.49 -10.10
C TYR A 144 15.33 -14.52 -10.76
N LEU A 145 14.07 -14.57 -10.34
CA LEU A 145 13.00 -13.82 -11.01
C LEU A 145 13.24 -12.30 -11.01
N THR A 146 13.88 -11.78 -9.94
CA THR A 146 14.08 -10.34 -9.79
C THR A 146 15.50 -9.89 -10.05
N GLY A 147 16.42 -10.81 -10.37
CA GLY A 147 17.84 -10.48 -10.54
C GLY A 147 18.49 -10.96 -11.83
N ASP A 148 17.83 -11.85 -12.56
CA ASP A 148 18.39 -12.35 -13.83
C ASP A 148 18.36 -11.24 -14.89
N ILE A 149 19.53 -10.86 -15.40
CA ILE A 149 19.67 -9.69 -16.29
C ILE A 149 18.87 -9.85 -17.57
N ALA A 150 18.95 -11.00 -18.23
CA ALA A 150 18.19 -11.23 -19.46
C ALA A 150 16.69 -11.13 -19.23
N ARG A 151 16.22 -11.65 -18.08
CA ARG A 151 14.82 -11.57 -17.69
C ARG A 151 14.39 -10.13 -17.43
N LEU A 152 15.23 -9.36 -16.72
CA LEU A 152 14.94 -7.94 -16.45
C LEU A 152 14.93 -7.12 -17.75
N GLU A 153 15.80 -7.44 -18.71
CA GLU A 153 15.80 -6.79 -20.02
C GLU A 153 14.46 -7.03 -20.75
N GLN A 154 13.94 -8.24 -20.68
CA GLN A 154 12.64 -8.55 -21.27
C GLN A 154 11.51 -7.77 -20.55
N VAL A 155 11.53 -7.73 -19.21
CA VAL A 155 10.56 -6.98 -18.42
C VAL A 155 10.65 -5.48 -18.77
N ALA A 156 11.86 -4.96 -18.93
CA ALA A 156 12.07 -3.55 -19.29
C ALA A 156 11.42 -3.23 -20.65
N ARG A 157 11.61 -4.11 -21.66
CA ARG A 157 10.97 -3.93 -22.97
C ARG A 157 9.44 -3.94 -22.87
N ILE A 158 8.89 -4.81 -22.02
CA ILE A 158 7.44 -4.86 -21.78
C ILE A 158 6.96 -3.50 -21.25
N PHE A 159 7.62 -2.95 -20.24
CA PHE A 159 7.18 -1.68 -19.65
C PHE A 159 7.45 -0.48 -20.56
N GLU A 160 8.51 -0.52 -21.35
CA GLU A 160 8.73 0.50 -22.38
C GLU A 160 7.55 0.54 -23.36
N SER A 161 7.08 -0.62 -23.78
CA SER A 161 5.90 -0.72 -24.65
C SER A 161 4.62 -0.22 -23.96
N ILE A 162 4.44 -0.55 -22.67
CA ILE A 162 3.26 -0.15 -21.92
C ILE A 162 3.18 1.38 -21.79
N THR A 163 4.32 2.09 -21.67
CA THR A 163 4.33 3.55 -21.54
C THR A 163 3.69 4.26 -22.74
N GLU A 164 3.60 3.61 -23.89
CA GLU A 164 2.93 4.19 -25.05
C GLU A 164 1.45 4.45 -24.76
N ASN A 165 0.89 3.76 -23.78
CA ASN A 165 -0.51 3.90 -23.37
C ASN A 165 -0.69 4.74 -22.11
N GLY A 166 0.36 5.46 -21.69
CA GLY A 166 0.30 6.34 -20.52
C GLY A 166 1.35 6.05 -19.47
N ASN A 167 1.51 6.97 -18.55
CA ASN A 167 2.49 6.88 -17.47
C ASN A 167 2.32 5.61 -16.65
N VAL A 168 3.46 5.06 -16.21
CA VAL A 168 3.52 3.79 -15.47
C VAL A 168 4.08 4.02 -14.07
N LEU A 169 3.43 3.43 -13.08
CA LEU A 169 4.04 3.21 -11.76
C LEU A 169 4.41 1.72 -11.70
N LEU A 170 5.70 1.42 -11.66
CA LEU A 170 6.21 0.05 -11.63
C LEU A 170 6.70 -0.29 -10.23
N LEU A 171 6.13 -1.30 -9.61
CA LEU A 171 6.49 -1.72 -8.26
C LEU A 171 7.36 -2.95 -8.28
N VAL A 172 8.44 -2.91 -7.50
CA VAL A 172 9.44 -3.97 -7.42
C VAL A 172 9.69 -4.36 -5.96
N ASN A 173 10.26 -5.55 -5.75
CA ASN A 173 10.52 -6.06 -4.40
C ASN A 173 11.79 -5.47 -3.78
N TYR A 174 12.81 -5.21 -4.59
CA TYR A 174 14.15 -4.89 -4.11
C TYR A 174 14.71 -3.63 -4.76
N VAL A 175 15.46 -2.86 -3.96
CA VAL A 175 16.16 -1.66 -4.43
C VAL A 175 17.07 -1.98 -5.62
N LYS A 176 17.82 -3.09 -5.53
CA LYS A 176 18.73 -3.50 -6.62
C LYS A 176 17.98 -3.71 -7.93
N THR A 177 16.82 -4.38 -7.87
CA THR A 177 15.98 -4.60 -9.05
C THR A 177 15.50 -3.27 -9.64
N GLY A 178 15.07 -2.36 -8.77
CA GLY A 178 14.61 -1.03 -9.22
C GLY A 178 15.69 -0.25 -9.93
N LYS A 179 16.91 -0.27 -9.42
CA LYS A 179 18.04 0.43 -10.03
C LYS A 179 18.42 -0.18 -11.39
N LEU A 180 18.41 -1.51 -11.47
CA LEU A 180 18.70 -2.19 -12.75
C LEU A 180 17.65 -1.84 -13.81
N LEU A 181 16.38 -1.85 -13.43
CA LEU A 181 15.30 -1.50 -14.36
C LEU A 181 15.36 -0.03 -14.77
N GLU A 182 15.75 0.87 -13.85
CA GLU A 182 15.95 2.29 -14.18
C GLU A 182 17.01 2.46 -15.27
N GLU A 183 18.09 1.68 -15.21
CA GLU A 183 19.14 1.73 -16.24
C GLU A 183 18.66 1.18 -17.59
N MET A 184 17.68 0.26 -17.56
CA MET A 184 17.20 -0.45 -18.76
C MET A 184 16.00 0.24 -19.42
N ILE A 185 15.17 0.97 -18.67
CA ILE A 185 13.93 1.57 -19.19
C ILE A 185 14.17 3.05 -19.48
N PRO A 186 14.04 3.49 -20.74
CA PRO A 186 14.16 4.93 -21.05
C PRO A 186 13.09 5.75 -20.32
N ASN A 187 13.45 6.96 -19.95
CA ASN A 187 12.57 7.91 -19.27
C ASN A 187 11.96 7.33 -17.98
N SER A 188 12.79 6.62 -17.21
CA SER A 188 12.37 6.09 -15.93
C SER A 188 13.14 6.72 -14.79
N VAL A 189 12.56 6.65 -13.58
CA VAL A 189 13.20 7.11 -12.35
C VAL A 189 12.85 6.12 -11.23
N PHE A 190 13.85 5.74 -10.45
CA PHE A 190 13.65 4.87 -9.29
C PHE A 190 13.63 5.70 -8.01
N LEU A 191 12.53 5.57 -7.26
CA LEU A 191 12.35 6.25 -5.97
C LEU A 191 12.56 5.26 -4.85
N SER A 192 13.52 5.54 -3.98
CA SER A 192 13.80 4.71 -2.82
C SER A 192 13.30 5.35 -1.53
N GLY A 193 13.30 4.58 -0.45
CA GLY A 193 12.93 5.09 0.87
C GLY A 193 13.92 6.10 1.44
N LYS A 194 15.10 6.19 0.83
CA LYS A 194 16.15 7.13 1.25
C LYS A 194 16.04 8.48 0.55
N ASP A 195 15.22 8.56 -0.48
CA ASP A 195 15.07 9.82 -1.24
C ASP A 195 14.34 10.85 -0.40
N LYS A 196 14.82 12.06 -0.45
CA LYS A 196 14.21 13.17 0.26
C LYS A 196 12.79 13.42 -0.29
N ASP A 197 11.92 13.92 0.54
CA ASP A 197 10.54 14.23 0.15
C ASP A 197 10.49 15.15 -1.07
N ASP A 198 11.46 16.03 -1.20
CA ASP A 198 11.54 16.94 -2.36
C ASP A 198 11.82 16.24 -3.70
N UNK A 199 12.46 15.34 -3.77
CA UNK A 199 12.74 14.56 -4.84
C UNK A 199 11.57 13.90 -5.35
N ARG A 200 10.97 13.35 -4.41
CA ARG A 200 9.73 12.68 -4.75
C ARG A 200 8.70 13.66 -5.31
N LYS A 201 8.59 14.81 -4.72
CA LYS A 201 7.67 15.86 -5.17
C LYS A 201 7.98 16.34 -6.58
N GLU A 202 9.25 16.46 -6.93
CA GLU A 202 9.66 16.85 -8.28
C GLU A 202 9.24 15.80 -9.31
N GLU A 203 9.44 14.52 -9.00
CA GLU A 203 9.05 13.44 -9.92
C GLU A 203 7.53 13.33 -10.02
N TYR A 204 6.81 13.59 -8.92
CA TYR A 204 5.34 13.63 -8.98
C TYR A 204 4.86 14.80 -9.85
N ALA A 205 5.55 15.94 -9.78
CA ALA A 205 5.23 17.10 -10.62
C ALA A 205 5.50 16.80 -12.10
N ARG A 206 6.57 16.06 -12.40
CA ARG A 206 6.85 15.60 -13.77
C ARG A 206 5.72 14.69 -14.27
N ALA A 207 5.26 13.81 -13.48
CA ALA A 207 4.17 12.91 -13.86
C ALA A 207 2.85 13.63 -14.17
N UNK A 208 2.83 14.66 -13.73
CA UNK A 208 1.74 15.44 -13.95
C UNK A 208 1.72 16.17 -15.21
N SER A 209 2.81 16.44 -15.59
CA SER A 209 2.96 17.31 -16.78
C SER A 209 3.52 16.61 -18.01
N GLU A 210 4.18 15.46 -17.86
CA GLU A 210 4.83 14.73 -18.93
C GLU A 210 4.18 13.38 -19.20
N ASP A 211 4.39 12.90 -20.39
CA ASP A 211 3.90 11.57 -20.81
C ASP A 211 5.09 10.63 -21.01
N UNK A 212 4.77 9.24 -20.87
CA UNK A 212 5.65 8.27 -21.11
C UNK A 212 6.68 8.13 -20.10
N ILE A 213 6.31 8.35 -18.97
CA ILE A 213 7.22 8.22 -17.83
C ILE A 213 6.99 6.90 -17.10
N VAL A 214 8.09 6.26 -16.65
CA VAL A 214 8.01 5.11 -15.72
C VAL A 214 8.59 5.53 -14.38
N ILE A 215 7.74 5.56 -13.35
CA ILE A 215 8.19 5.75 -11.97
C ILE A 215 8.31 4.36 -11.35
N ILE A 216 9.49 4.02 -10.88
CA ILE A 216 9.78 2.72 -10.27
C ILE A 216 9.91 2.92 -8.76
N ALA A 217 9.22 2.10 -7.97
CA ALA A 217 9.28 2.19 -6.51
C ALA A 217 9.21 0.80 -5.89
N THR A 218 9.65 0.66 -4.66
CA THR A 218 9.48 -0.62 -3.96
C THR A 218 8.06 -0.76 -3.42
N TYR A 219 7.62 -2.00 -3.25
CA TYR A 219 6.31 -2.29 -2.62
C TYR A 219 6.20 -1.65 -1.23
N GLY A 220 7.30 -1.57 -0.49
CA GLY A 220 7.31 -0.95 0.84
C GLY A 220 6.95 0.53 0.81
N ILE A 221 7.47 1.27 -0.15
CA ILE A 221 7.13 2.70 -0.32
C ILE A 221 5.67 2.84 -0.74
N ALA A 222 5.23 2.01 -1.67
CA ALA A 222 3.84 2.06 -2.16
C ALA A 222 2.85 1.74 -1.05
N ALA A 223 3.21 0.87 -0.11
CA ALA A 223 2.33 0.46 0.99
C ALA A 223 2.04 1.59 1.99
N VAL A 224 2.91 2.62 2.07
CA VAL A 224 2.64 3.77 2.93
C VAL A 224 1.88 4.89 2.20
N GLY A 225 1.58 4.66 0.93
CA GLY A 225 0.72 5.54 0.13
C GLY A 225 1.49 6.46 -0.81
N LEU A 226 1.39 6.17 -2.09
CA LEU A 226 1.88 7.05 -3.15
C LEU A 226 0.68 7.74 -3.79
N ASN A 227 0.73 9.04 -3.90
CA ASN A 227 -0.31 9.82 -4.59
C ASN A 227 0.31 10.47 -5.82
N ILE A 228 0.49 9.68 -6.85
CA ILE A 228 1.09 10.15 -8.10
C ILE A 228 -0.03 10.43 -9.11
N PRO A 229 -0.13 11.66 -9.60
CA PRO A 229 -1.17 11.99 -10.58
C PRO A 229 -0.88 11.36 -11.94
N ARG A 230 -1.92 11.18 -12.73
CA ARG A 230 -1.86 10.73 -14.12
C ARG A 230 -1.12 9.40 -14.32
N ILE A 231 -1.25 8.47 -13.36
CA ILE A 231 -0.78 7.09 -13.56
C ILE A 231 -1.92 6.30 -14.23
N PHE A 232 -1.69 5.85 -15.45
CA PHE A 232 -2.64 5.08 -16.24
C PHE A 232 -2.35 3.60 -16.20
N ASN A 233 -1.12 3.23 -15.85
CA ASN A 233 -0.66 1.84 -15.82
C ASN A 233 0.05 1.57 -14.49
N LEU A 234 -0.40 0.53 -13.78
CA LEU A 234 0.24 0.08 -12.56
C LEU A 234 0.93 -1.25 -12.86
N GLY A 235 2.25 -1.26 -12.82
CA GLY A 235 3.05 -2.48 -13.00
C GLY A 235 3.33 -3.13 -11.66
N LEU A 236 3.01 -4.42 -11.54
CA LEU A 236 3.30 -5.22 -10.35
C LEU A 236 4.29 -6.30 -10.77
N PHE A 237 5.58 -6.11 -10.47
CA PHE A 237 6.61 -7.07 -10.85
C PHE A 237 6.81 -8.08 -9.73
N GLU A 238 6.52 -9.33 -10.02
CA GLU A 238 6.62 -10.47 -9.10
C GLU A 238 5.99 -10.14 -7.74
N PRO A 239 4.71 -9.74 -7.69
CA PRO A 239 4.10 -9.36 -6.43
C PRO A 239 4.01 -10.55 -5.46
N GLY A 240 4.36 -10.30 -4.22
CA GLY A 240 4.36 -11.30 -3.16
C GLY A 240 3.07 -11.26 -2.34
N LYS A 241 3.16 -11.77 -1.12
CA LYS A 241 1.99 -11.90 -0.23
C LYS A 241 1.38 -10.57 0.19
N SER A 242 2.16 -9.50 0.19
CA SER A 242 1.71 -8.18 0.66
C SER A 242 1.05 -7.33 -0.43
N PHE A 243 0.84 -7.89 -1.63
CA PHE A 243 0.32 -7.10 -2.75
C PHE A 243 -1.08 -6.52 -2.47
N VAL A 244 -1.90 -7.21 -1.68
CA VAL A 244 -3.25 -6.73 -1.33
C VAL A 244 -3.17 -5.38 -0.60
N ARG A 245 -2.27 -5.29 0.39
CA ARG A 245 -2.04 -4.03 1.12
C ARG A 245 -1.61 -2.92 0.16
N VAL A 246 -0.73 -3.24 -0.77
CA VAL A 246 -0.24 -2.27 -1.76
C VAL A 246 -1.38 -1.81 -2.68
N ILE A 247 -2.18 -2.75 -3.20
CA ILE A 247 -3.32 -2.40 -4.06
C ILE A 247 -4.30 -1.50 -3.30
N GLN A 248 -4.59 -1.79 -2.03
CA GLN A 248 -5.48 -0.98 -1.22
C GLN A 248 -4.91 0.41 -0.95
N SER A 249 -3.61 0.49 -0.71
CA SER A 249 -2.94 1.77 -0.48
C SER A 249 -2.93 2.63 -1.76
N ILE A 250 -2.59 2.03 -2.90
CA ILE A 250 -2.55 2.71 -4.19
C ILE A 250 -3.96 3.04 -4.67
N GLY A 251 -4.95 2.20 -4.32
CA GLY A 251 -6.34 2.47 -4.67
C GLY A 251 -6.80 3.85 -4.24
N ARG A 252 -6.24 4.37 -3.17
CA ARG A 252 -6.50 5.74 -2.72
C ARG A 252 -5.90 6.78 -3.68
N GLY A 253 -4.78 6.44 -4.32
CA GLY A 253 -4.12 7.29 -5.30
C GLY A 253 -4.60 7.06 -6.73
N LEU A 254 -5.35 5.97 -6.98
CA LEU A 254 -5.93 5.70 -8.30
C LEU A 254 -7.25 6.46 -8.46
N ARG A 255 -7.28 7.71 -8.00
CA ARG A 255 -8.47 8.55 -8.10
C ARG A 255 -8.66 9.00 -9.53
N LEU A 256 -9.91 9.21 -9.87
CA LEU A 256 -10.24 9.75 -11.19
C LEU A 256 -9.69 11.17 -11.32
N ALA A 257 -8.88 11.36 -12.34
CA ALA A 257 -8.52 12.71 -12.81
C ALA A 257 -9.45 13.06 -13.97
N THR A 258 -9.43 14.29 -14.37
CA THR A 258 -10.31 14.75 -15.46
C THR A 258 -10.09 14.00 -16.77
N ASP A 259 -8.87 13.48 -16.97
CA ASP A 259 -8.48 12.74 -18.18
C ASP A 259 -8.32 11.24 -17.94
N LYS A 260 -8.83 10.73 -16.79
CA LYS A 260 -8.52 9.35 -16.37
C LYS A 260 -9.76 8.68 -15.79
N ASP A 261 -10.35 7.78 -16.54
CA ASP A 261 -11.48 6.96 -16.10
C ASP A 261 -11.09 5.48 -15.90
N HIS A 262 -9.85 5.12 -16.22
CA HIS A 262 -9.41 3.72 -16.30
C HIS A 262 -7.95 3.58 -15.91
N VAL A 263 -7.62 2.53 -15.19
CA VAL A 263 -6.25 2.15 -14.84
C VAL A 263 -6.02 0.70 -15.24
N SER A 264 -4.98 0.45 -16.00
CA SER A 264 -4.55 -0.91 -16.35
C SER A 264 -3.55 -1.40 -15.32
N ILE A 265 -3.80 -2.56 -14.76
CA ILE A 265 -2.87 -3.25 -13.86
C ILE A 265 -2.15 -4.32 -14.68
N TRP A 266 -0.82 -4.30 -14.63
CA TRP A 266 0.03 -5.24 -15.35
C TRP A 266 0.77 -6.08 -14.32
N ASP A 267 0.29 -7.31 -14.12
CA ASP A 267 0.79 -8.26 -13.14
C ASP A 267 1.81 -9.17 -13.84
N ILE A 268 3.10 -8.86 -13.67
CA ILE A 268 4.20 -9.59 -14.34
C ILE A 268 4.68 -10.69 -13.39
N THR A 269 4.54 -11.93 -13.79
CA THR A 269 4.89 -13.06 -12.97
C THR A 269 5.52 -14.18 -13.80
N SER A 270 5.53 -15.41 -13.28
CA SER A 270 6.32 -16.53 -13.82
C SER A 270 5.54 -17.83 -13.77
N THR A 271 5.96 -18.79 -14.60
CA THR A 271 5.50 -20.19 -14.50
C THR A 271 6.24 -20.97 -13.42
N CYS A 272 7.22 -20.36 -12.73
CA CYS A 272 7.93 -21.02 -11.62
C CYS A 272 6.99 -21.33 -10.46
N LYS A 273 7.34 -22.33 -9.66
CA LYS A 273 6.51 -22.95 -8.64
C LYS A 273 5.91 -21.97 -7.63
N TYR A 274 6.75 -21.16 -7.01
CA TYR A 274 6.28 -20.24 -5.96
C TYR A 274 5.51 -19.06 -6.54
N ALA A 275 5.95 -18.56 -7.70
CA ALA A 275 5.23 -17.52 -8.43
C ALA A 275 3.81 -17.99 -8.79
N LYS A 276 3.66 -19.25 -9.24
CA LYS A 276 2.34 -19.80 -9.56
C LYS A 276 1.42 -19.87 -8.32
N ARG A 277 1.99 -20.23 -7.17
CA ARG A 277 1.23 -20.25 -5.92
C ARG A 277 0.73 -18.87 -5.55
N HIS A 278 1.60 -17.86 -5.66
CA HIS A 278 1.22 -16.48 -5.37
C HIS A 278 0.19 -15.96 -6.38
N LEU A 279 0.33 -16.35 -7.63
CA LEU A 279 -0.64 -15.97 -8.67
C LEU A 279 -2.04 -16.52 -8.36
N THR A 280 -2.13 -17.75 -7.88
CA THR A 280 -3.41 -18.36 -7.47
C THR A 280 -4.09 -17.51 -6.40
N GLN A 281 -3.33 -17.03 -5.41
CA GLN A 281 -3.85 -16.16 -4.37
C GLN A 281 -4.28 -14.80 -4.93
N ARG A 282 -3.50 -14.24 -5.86
CA ARG A 282 -3.86 -12.95 -6.48
C ARG A 282 -5.12 -13.06 -7.33
N LYS A 283 -5.29 -14.15 -8.08
CA LYS A 283 -6.50 -14.36 -8.87
C LYS A 283 -7.75 -14.41 -7.98
N LYS A 284 -7.62 -15.05 -6.82
CA LYS A 284 -8.71 -15.08 -5.83
C LYS A 284 -9.08 -13.66 -5.37
N PHE A 285 -8.07 -12.85 -5.07
CA PHE A 285 -8.30 -11.46 -4.66
C PHE A 285 -8.96 -10.65 -5.78
N TYR A 286 -8.48 -10.79 -7.02
CA TYR A 286 -9.06 -10.06 -8.16
C TYR A 286 -10.54 -10.40 -8.33
N LYS A 287 -10.90 -11.68 -8.14
CA LYS A 287 -12.30 -12.11 -8.18
C LYS A 287 -13.12 -11.49 -7.04
N GLU A 288 -12.56 -11.46 -5.83
CA GLU A 288 -13.23 -10.91 -4.65
C GLU A 288 -13.56 -9.42 -4.82
N VAL A 289 -12.66 -8.66 -5.42
CA VAL A 289 -12.89 -7.22 -5.65
C VAL A 289 -13.50 -6.94 -7.02
N GLN A 290 -13.85 -7.98 -7.77
CA GLN A 290 -14.50 -7.89 -9.07
C GLN A 290 -13.68 -7.13 -10.13
N TYR A 291 -12.36 -7.25 -10.08
CA TYR A 291 -11.49 -6.78 -11.15
C TYR A 291 -11.45 -7.84 -12.25
N LYS A 292 -11.79 -7.45 -13.47
CA LYS A 292 -11.66 -8.34 -14.62
C LYS A 292 -10.19 -8.59 -14.90
N PHE A 293 -9.82 -9.83 -15.18
CA PHE A 293 -8.44 -10.16 -15.48
C PHE A 293 -8.34 -11.18 -16.61
N LYS A 294 -7.25 -11.12 -17.33
CA LYS A 294 -6.88 -12.11 -18.35
C LYS A 294 -5.42 -12.49 -18.15
N ILE A 295 -5.06 -13.71 -18.53
CA ILE A 295 -3.71 -14.25 -18.42
C ILE A 295 -3.14 -14.46 -19.80
N THR A 296 -1.97 -13.90 -20.05
CA THR A 296 -1.21 -14.12 -21.28
C THR A 296 0.13 -14.74 -20.90
N LYS A 297 0.40 -15.92 -21.44
CA LYS A 297 1.71 -16.56 -21.26
C LYS A 297 2.66 -16.02 -22.32
N ILE A 298 3.86 -15.63 -21.88
CA ILE A 298 4.85 -14.98 -22.72
C ILE A 298 6.11 -15.83 -22.75
N ASP A 299 6.54 -16.17 -23.95
CA ASP A 299 7.80 -16.90 -24.14
C ASP A 299 8.98 -16.01 -23.74
N ARG A 300 9.99 -16.64 -23.16
CA ARG A 300 11.25 -15.97 -22.86
C ARG A 300 12.01 -15.71 -24.15
N ASP A 301 12.65 -14.53 -24.24
CA ASP A 301 13.49 -14.13 -25.40
C ASP A 301 14.71 -15.03 -25.57
#